data_34450df30fabdc5d163a77d38add055b
#
_entry.id   34450df30fabdc5d163a77d38add055b
#
_cell.length_a   1.000
_cell.length_b   1.000
_cell.length_c   1.000
_cell.angle_alpha   90.00
_cell.angle_beta   90.00
_cell.angle_gamma   90.00
#
_symmetry.space_group_name_H-M   'P 1'
#
loop_
_entity.id
_entity.type
_entity.pdbx_description
1 polymer ?
#
loop_
_entity_poly.entity_id
_entity_poly.type
_entity_poly.pdbx_seq_one_letter_code
_entity_poly.pdbx_strand_id
1 'polypeptide(L)'
;MIARDYHNSAPNADPQSRHHLWNHLEKMLAFQYDKASRRMIHNHPSGDPTPSEADLSMTKEIQKGCKYLGLTLHDHIIVGAGIELSLRALGKL
;
A
#
# COMPACT_ATOMS: atom_id res chain seq x y z
N MET A 1 7.00 -12.74 -7.47
CA MET A 1 8.44 -12.65 -7.70
C MET A 1 9.17 -12.05 -6.55
N ILE A 2 8.96 -10.79 -6.24
CA ILE A 2 9.57 -10.16 -5.07
C ILE A 2 9.20 -10.90 -3.79
N ALA A 3 7.93 -11.27 -3.62
CA ALA A 3 7.48 -12.02 -2.46
C ALA A 3 8.16 -13.38 -2.34
N ARG A 4 8.35 -14.06 -3.47
CA ARG A 4 9.03 -15.35 -3.50
C ARG A 4 10.51 -15.24 -3.14
N ASP A 5 11.19 -14.25 -3.71
CA ASP A 5 12.62 -14.03 -3.43
C ASP A 5 12.84 -13.65 -1.98
N TYR A 6 11.98 -12.81 -1.45
CA TYR A 6 12.02 -12.43 -0.06
C TYR A 6 11.83 -13.62 0.86
N HIS A 7 10.86 -14.47 0.52
CA HIS A 7 10.56 -15.68 1.30
C HIS A 7 11.75 -16.64 1.31
N ASN A 8 12.44 -16.77 0.18
CA ASN A 8 13.61 -17.62 0.04
C ASN A 8 14.85 -17.03 0.72
N SER A 9 14.95 -15.71 0.82
CA SER A 9 16.10 -15.07 1.44
C SER A 9 16.08 -15.09 2.97
N ALA A 10 14.98 -15.54 3.58
CA ALA A 10 14.85 -15.64 5.02
C ALA A 10 14.56 -17.08 5.47
N PRO A 11 15.42 -18.06 5.09
CA PRO A 11 15.11 -19.47 5.33
C PRO A 11 15.09 -19.85 6.82
N ASN A 12 15.75 -19.08 7.67
CA ASN A 12 15.84 -19.36 9.10
C ASN A 12 14.81 -18.63 9.94
N ALA A 13 13.92 -17.86 9.31
CA ALA A 13 12.85 -17.19 10.02
C ALA A 13 11.88 -18.22 10.58
N ASP A 14 11.41 -18.01 11.81
CA ASP A 14 10.40 -18.89 12.40
C ASP A 14 9.05 -18.74 11.65
N PRO A 15 8.14 -19.73 11.80
CA PRO A 15 6.87 -19.69 11.09
C PRO A 15 6.04 -18.44 11.36
N GLN A 16 6.09 -17.91 12.57
CA GLN A 16 5.36 -16.72 12.93
C GLN A 16 5.91 -15.49 12.20
N SER A 17 7.22 -15.35 12.14
CA SER A 17 7.87 -14.26 11.38
C SER A 17 7.55 -14.34 9.91
N ARG A 18 7.56 -15.54 9.31
CA ARG A 18 7.20 -15.73 7.92
C ARG A 18 5.75 -15.32 7.66
N HIS A 19 4.85 -15.70 8.55
CA HIS A 19 3.43 -15.35 8.42
C HIS A 19 3.24 -13.84 8.48
N HIS A 20 3.94 -13.19 9.40
CA HIS A 20 3.90 -11.74 9.52
C HIS A 20 4.41 -11.05 8.25
N LEU A 21 5.52 -11.51 7.71
CA LEU A 21 6.09 -10.98 6.48
C LEU A 21 5.16 -11.20 5.28
N TRP A 22 4.54 -12.37 5.20
CA TRP A 22 3.59 -12.68 4.14
C TRP A 22 2.40 -11.72 4.19
N ASN A 23 1.83 -11.50 5.36
CA ASN A 23 0.72 -10.55 5.53
C ASN A 23 1.11 -9.14 5.13
N HIS A 24 2.34 -8.73 5.45
CA HIS A 24 2.85 -7.42 5.05
C HIS A 24 2.97 -7.32 3.53
N LEU A 25 3.48 -8.36 2.88
CA LEU A 25 3.59 -8.39 1.42
C LEU A 25 2.23 -8.38 0.74
N GLU A 26 1.25 -9.10 1.29
CA GLU A 26 -0.12 -9.07 0.77
C GLU A 26 -0.70 -7.67 0.81
N LYS A 27 -0.50 -6.95 1.90
CA LYS A 27 -0.93 -5.55 2.02
C LYS A 27 -0.25 -4.68 0.98
N MET A 28 1.04 -4.85 0.76
CA MET A 28 1.77 -4.11 -0.26
C MET A 28 1.27 -4.40 -1.66
N LEU A 29 0.91 -5.66 -1.94
CA LEU A 29 0.38 -6.06 -3.25
C LEU A 29 -1.01 -5.50 -3.51
N ALA A 30 -1.74 -5.10 -2.47
CA ALA A 30 -3.03 -4.44 -2.62
C ALA A 30 -2.90 -2.99 -3.09
N PHE A 31 -1.68 -2.43 -3.07
CA PHE A 31 -1.41 -1.09 -3.57
C PHE A 31 -0.90 -1.16 -5.00
N GLN A 32 -1.42 -0.29 -5.85
CA GLN A 32 -0.94 -0.12 -7.21
C GLN A 32 -0.66 1.35 -7.45
N TYR A 33 0.51 1.65 -8.03
CA TYR A 33 0.83 3.00 -8.43
C TYR A 33 0.59 3.15 -9.93
N ASP A 34 -0.32 4.03 -10.28
CA ASP A 34 -0.56 4.38 -11.68
C ASP A 34 0.35 5.55 -12.05
N LYS A 35 1.34 5.24 -12.86
CA LYS A 35 2.36 6.20 -13.27
C LYS A 35 1.80 7.35 -14.10
N ALA A 36 0.79 7.09 -14.90
CA ALA A 36 0.19 8.10 -15.76
C ALA A 36 -0.58 9.15 -14.95
N SER A 37 -1.38 8.71 -13.99
CA SER A 37 -2.15 9.60 -13.12
C SER A 37 -1.41 10.01 -11.85
N ARG A 38 -0.28 9.37 -11.55
CA ARG A 38 0.51 9.57 -10.32
C ARG A 38 -0.31 9.33 -9.07
N ARG A 39 -1.16 8.31 -9.11
CA ARG A 39 -2.04 7.94 -8.01
C ARG A 39 -1.72 6.55 -7.50
N MET A 40 -1.82 6.39 -6.19
CA MET A 40 -1.88 5.06 -5.58
C MET A 40 -3.33 4.61 -5.56
N ILE A 41 -3.54 3.34 -5.87
CA ILE A 41 -4.86 2.71 -5.79
C ILE A 41 -4.74 1.57 -4.81
N HIS A 42 -5.60 1.57 -3.81
CA HIS A 42 -5.57 0.62 -2.72
C HIS A 42 -6.95 0.00 -2.55
N ASN A 43 -7.04 -1.30 -2.71
CA ASN A 43 -8.29 -2.03 -2.53
C ASN A 43 -8.44 -2.52 -1.10
N HIS A 44 -9.56 -2.19 -0.45
CA HIS A 44 -9.92 -2.73 0.85
C HIS A 44 -10.82 -3.96 0.65
N PRO A 45 -10.33 -5.19 0.86
CA PRO A 45 -11.12 -6.40 0.65
C PRO A 45 -12.38 -6.47 1.51
N SER A 46 -12.38 -5.79 2.65
CA SER A 46 -13.57 -5.72 3.53
C SER A 46 -14.75 -5.00 2.89
N GLY A 47 -14.50 -4.19 1.85
CA GLY A 47 -15.51 -3.37 1.22
C GLY A 47 -15.69 -2.00 1.86
N ASP A 48 -15.10 -1.74 3.02
CA ASP A 48 -15.15 -0.45 3.69
C ASP A 48 -13.94 0.39 3.27
N PRO A 49 -14.14 1.48 2.49
CA PRO A 49 -13.03 2.30 2.00
C PRO A 49 -12.47 3.27 3.04
N THR A 50 -12.99 3.29 4.25
CA THR A 50 -12.51 4.20 5.30
C THR A 50 -11.02 3.97 5.54
N PRO A 51 -10.17 5.02 5.47
CA PRO A 51 -8.75 4.86 5.71
C PRO A 51 -8.46 4.53 7.16
N SER A 52 -7.58 3.54 7.37
CA SER A 52 -7.07 3.21 8.69
C SER A 52 -5.84 4.05 9.02
N GLU A 53 -5.45 4.05 10.30
CA GLU A 53 -4.19 4.69 10.70
C GLU A 53 -3.00 4.13 9.93
N ALA A 54 -3.01 2.81 9.70
CA ALA A 54 -1.97 2.15 8.93
C ALA A 54 -1.95 2.65 7.47
N ASP A 55 -3.11 2.88 6.87
CA ASP A 55 -3.21 3.43 5.52
C ASP A 55 -2.59 4.82 5.46
N LEU A 56 -2.89 5.67 6.44
CA LEU A 56 -2.37 7.04 6.50
C LEU A 56 -0.85 7.05 6.70
N SER A 57 -0.35 6.18 7.57
CA SER A 57 1.10 6.04 7.79
C SER A 57 1.80 5.55 6.53
N MET A 58 1.23 4.56 5.87
CA MET A 58 1.76 4.02 4.62
C MET A 58 1.80 5.10 3.53
N THR A 59 0.76 5.91 3.44
CA THR A 59 0.69 7.00 2.47
C THR A 59 1.83 7.99 2.67
N LYS A 60 2.12 8.34 3.91
CA LYS A 60 3.24 9.24 4.23
C LYS A 60 4.58 8.64 3.82
N GLU A 61 4.79 7.36 4.07
CA GLU A 61 6.01 6.66 3.68
C GLU A 61 6.15 6.62 2.15
N ILE A 62 5.06 6.38 1.45
CA ILE A 62 5.04 6.37 -0.01
C ILE A 62 5.34 7.78 -0.55
N GLN A 63 4.78 8.82 0.04
CA GLN A 63 5.08 10.20 -0.36
C GLN A 63 6.56 10.51 -0.23
N LYS A 64 7.18 10.10 0.87
CA LYS A 64 8.62 10.27 1.07
C LYS A 64 9.42 9.52 0.02
N GLY A 65 9.05 8.27 -0.24
CA GLY A 65 9.71 7.44 -1.25
C GLY A 65 9.60 8.03 -2.64
N CYS A 66 8.42 8.51 -3.01
CA CYS A 66 8.19 9.16 -4.29
C CYS A 66 9.08 10.40 -4.43
N LYS A 67 9.11 11.25 -3.42
CA LYS A 67 9.92 12.46 -3.42
C LYS A 67 11.40 12.13 -3.59
N TYR A 68 11.86 11.11 -2.89
CA TYR A 68 13.24 10.64 -2.97
C TYR A 68 13.62 10.19 -4.39
N LEU A 69 12.67 9.56 -5.09
CA LEU A 69 12.86 9.05 -6.44
C LEU A 69 12.54 10.08 -7.53
N GLY A 70 12.21 11.31 -7.16
CA GLY A 70 11.80 12.32 -8.13
C GLY A 70 10.40 12.10 -8.69
N LEU A 71 9.58 11.31 -8.01
CA LEU A 71 8.20 11.05 -8.38
C LEU A 71 7.25 11.91 -7.55
N THR A 72 6.02 12.05 -8.02
CA THR A 72 4.98 12.78 -7.30
C THR A 72 3.83 11.83 -7.00
N LEU A 73 3.35 11.84 -5.76
CA LEU A 73 2.10 11.19 -5.42
C LEU A 73 0.98 12.23 -5.48
N HIS A 74 0.16 12.16 -6.50
CA HIS A 74 -0.94 13.10 -6.69
C HIS A 74 -2.12 12.78 -5.78
N ASP A 75 -2.45 11.50 -5.62
CA ASP A 75 -3.54 11.08 -4.75
C ASP A 75 -3.35 9.62 -4.32
N HIS A 76 -4.08 9.24 -3.31
CA HIS A 76 -4.23 7.87 -2.87
C HIS A 76 -5.72 7.56 -2.82
N ILE A 77 -6.16 6.70 -3.72
CA ILE A 77 -7.56 6.30 -3.86
C ILE A 77 -7.75 4.96 -3.16
N ILE A 78 -8.67 4.91 -2.22
CA ILE A 78 -9.04 3.66 -1.56
C ILE A 78 -10.36 3.19 -2.16
N VAL A 79 -10.41 1.95 -2.60
CA VAL A 79 -11.58 1.35 -3.24
C VAL A 79 -12.14 0.26 -2.33
N GLY A 80 -13.43 0.30 -2.09
CA GLY A 80 -14.13 -0.73 -1.34
C GLY A 80 -15.58 -0.78 -1.74
N ALA A 81 -16.08 -1.98 -2.09
CA ALA A 81 -17.49 -2.21 -2.46
C ALA A 81 -18.00 -1.23 -3.55
N GLY A 82 -17.16 -0.95 -4.54
CA GLY A 82 -17.51 -0.03 -5.63
C GLY A 82 -17.45 1.44 -5.28
N ILE A 83 -17.01 1.78 -4.06
CA ILE A 83 -16.86 3.15 -3.60
C ILE A 83 -15.39 3.54 -3.70
N GLU A 84 -15.11 4.70 -4.28
CA GLU A 84 -13.77 5.27 -4.35
C GLU A 84 -13.67 6.44 -3.37
N LEU A 85 -12.57 6.45 -2.60
CA LEU A 85 -12.36 7.48 -1.61
C LEU A 85 -10.98 8.09 -1.81
N SER A 86 -10.94 9.40 -2.03
CA SER A 86 -9.71 10.14 -2.28
C SER A 86 -9.16 10.72 -0.98
N LEU A 87 -7.93 10.37 -0.63
CA LEU A 87 -7.28 10.95 0.55
C LEU A 87 -7.00 12.43 0.36
N ARG A 88 -6.72 12.86 -0.87
CA ARG A 88 -6.54 14.28 -1.16
C ARG A 88 -7.83 15.05 -0.90
N ALA A 89 -8.96 14.54 -1.36
CA ALA A 89 -10.25 15.18 -1.15
C ALA A 89 -10.62 15.26 0.33
N LEU A 90 -10.14 14.31 1.13
CA LEU A 90 -10.34 14.30 2.59
C LEU A 90 -9.36 15.17 3.34
N GLY A 91 -8.41 15.81 2.65
CA GLY A 91 -7.37 16.61 3.30
C GLY A 91 -6.34 15.78 4.05
N LYS A 92 -6.18 14.50 3.68
CA LYS A 92 -5.25 13.58 4.34
C LYS A 92 -3.94 13.40 3.57
N LEU A 93 -3.81 14.05 2.45
CA LEU A 93 -2.63 13.92 1.59
C LEU A 93 -1.87 15.23 1.51
#